data_27b646f65fa59ed909e55ad6918645a1
#
_entry.id   27b646f65fa59ed909e55ad6918645a1
#
_cell.length_a   1.000
_cell.length_b   1.000
_cell.length_c   1.000
_cell.angle_alpha   90.00
_cell.angle_beta   90.00
_cell.angle_gamma   90.00
#
_symmetry.space_group_name_H-M   'P 1'
#
loop_
_entity.id
_entity.type
_entity.pdbx_description
1 polymer ?
#
loop_
_entity_poly.entity_id
_entity_poly.type
_entity_poly.pdbx_seq_one_letter_code
_entity_poly.pdbx_strand_id
1 'polypeptide(L)'
;LRSNNPAGAQATVPFVGVKDVGAALAKLVASGSTVEREPWSLPMVGTLARFRDPSGTVWGLTTAQPLGTPPPVAMPFGTNPKPRANTLCSLEMYAADGDAAGRYFGEHFGWGALPTMPQFVAFDPGAGIGGVFQSHTPALPAVAYVWVEDVHATLAAIEASGGAKLGAPMAMPGMATFGYFKDPSGTTTGLIGP
;
A
#
# COMPACT_ATOMS: atom_id res chain seq x y z
N LEU A 1 5.65 20.76 -9.31
CA LEU A 1 6.72 19.91 -8.76
C LEU A 1 6.94 18.75 -9.72
N ARG A 2 8.02 18.73 -10.48
CA ARG A 2 8.37 17.55 -11.28
C ARG A 2 8.84 16.47 -10.31
N SER A 3 8.18 15.31 -10.32
CA SER A 3 8.66 14.12 -9.64
C SER A 3 10.00 13.72 -10.26
N ASN A 4 11.09 13.85 -9.51
CA ASN A 4 12.40 13.30 -9.87
C ASN A 4 12.47 11.81 -9.47
N ASN A 5 11.36 11.07 -9.58
CA ASN A 5 11.37 9.64 -9.26
C ASN A 5 12.19 8.92 -10.34
N PRO A 6 13.34 8.31 -10.02
CA PRO A 6 14.14 7.58 -11.01
C PRO A 6 13.30 6.48 -11.66
N ALA A 7 13.49 6.24 -12.94
CA ALA A 7 12.84 5.12 -13.63
C ALA A 7 13.10 3.82 -12.87
N GLY A 8 12.01 3.12 -12.49
CA GLY A 8 12.06 1.89 -11.69
C GLY A 8 12.03 2.10 -10.18
N ALA A 9 11.96 3.32 -9.65
CA ALA A 9 11.75 3.55 -8.23
C ALA A 9 10.29 3.27 -7.86
N GLN A 10 10.09 2.72 -6.65
CA GLN A 10 8.76 2.53 -6.09
C GLN A 10 8.07 3.89 -5.87
N ALA A 11 6.96 4.13 -6.57
CA ALA A 11 6.27 5.42 -6.54
C ALA A 11 5.45 5.62 -5.26
N THR A 12 4.89 4.53 -4.72
CA THR A 12 4.10 4.53 -3.48
C THR A 12 4.90 3.89 -2.36
N VAL A 13 5.15 4.63 -1.28
CA VAL A 13 5.84 4.13 -0.09
C VAL A 13 4.91 4.31 1.11
N PRO A 14 4.33 3.23 1.65
CA PRO A 14 3.55 3.31 2.88
C PRO A 14 4.47 3.48 4.09
N PHE A 15 4.01 4.26 5.07
CA PHE A 15 4.75 4.49 6.32
C PHE A 15 4.02 3.83 7.49
N VAL A 16 4.77 3.06 8.26
CA VAL A 16 4.31 2.45 9.51
C VAL A 16 4.63 3.40 10.67
N GLY A 17 3.61 3.74 11.46
CA GLY A 17 3.76 4.54 12.67
C GLY A 17 4.46 3.74 13.77
N VAL A 18 5.54 4.27 14.34
CA VAL A 18 6.32 3.64 15.41
C VAL A 18 6.70 4.66 16.48
N LYS A 19 6.93 4.19 17.71
CA LYS A 19 7.35 5.08 18.81
C LYS A 19 8.80 5.55 18.65
N ASP A 20 9.67 4.67 18.17
CA ASP A 20 11.10 4.92 17.98
C ASP A 20 11.54 4.34 16.64
N VAL A 21 11.84 5.24 15.71
CA VAL A 21 12.25 4.87 14.34
C VAL A 21 13.60 4.15 14.33
N GLY A 22 14.56 4.59 15.14
CA GLY A 22 15.89 3.98 15.20
C GLY A 22 15.85 2.55 15.73
N ALA A 23 15.14 2.35 16.86
CA ALA A 23 14.99 1.02 17.46
C ALA A 23 14.20 0.07 16.57
N ALA A 24 13.13 0.55 15.90
CA ALA A 24 12.37 -0.25 14.96
C ALA A 24 13.23 -0.66 13.74
N LEU A 25 13.96 0.30 13.15
CA LEU A 25 14.84 0.03 12.01
C LEU A 25 15.93 -1.00 12.34
N ALA A 26 16.56 -0.89 13.52
CA ALA A 26 17.58 -1.84 13.95
C ALA A 26 17.04 -3.27 14.07
N LYS A 27 15.82 -3.45 14.60
CA LYS A 27 15.16 -4.78 14.66
C LYS A 27 14.89 -5.34 13.28
N LEU A 28 14.38 -4.52 12.35
CA LEU A 28 14.10 -4.93 10.98
C LEU A 28 15.37 -5.37 10.25
N VAL A 29 16.47 -4.63 10.41
CA VAL A 29 17.77 -4.98 9.84
C VAL A 29 18.30 -6.29 10.41
N ALA A 30 18.16 -6.51 11.71
CA ALA A 30 18.55 -7.78 12.33
C ALA A 30 17.74 -8.98 11.81
N SER A 31 16.57 -8.75 11.23
CA SER A 31 15.67 -9.77 10.64
C SER A 31 15.70 -9.80 9.10
N GLY A 32 16.76 -9.25 8.48
CA GLY A 32 17.02 -9.40 7.05
C GLY A 32 16.56 -8.25 6.16
N SER A 33 16.02 -7.17 6.72
CA SER A 33 15.78 -5.94 5.96
C SER A 33 17.07 -5.18 5.69
N THR A 34 17.05 -4.32 4.68
CA THR A 34 18.16 -3.41 4.39
C THR A 34 17.70 -1.95 4.53
N VAL A 35 18.62 -1.09 4.98
CA VAL A 35 18.35 0.35 5.08
C VAL A 35 18.29 0.94 3.66
N GLU A 36 17.18 1.57 3.32
CA GLU A 36 17.03 2.36 2.08
C GLU A 36 17.39 3.82 2.35
N ARG A 37 17.00 4.33 3.50
CA ARG A 37 17.35 5.67 3.98
C ARG A 37 17.42 5.68 5.50
N GLU A 38 18.56 6.13 6.01
CA GLU A 38 18.78 6.34 7.44
C GLU A 38 17.76 7.29 8.05
N PRO A 39 17.55 7.23 9.38
CA PRO A 39 16.62 8.12 10.05
C PRO A 39 16.93 9.59 9.77
N TRP A 40 15.89 10.35 9.39
CA TRP A 40 15.97 11.80 9.21
C TRP A 40 14.78 12.47 9.86
N SER A 41 14.96 13.70 10.32
CA SER A 41 13.90 14.49 10.93
C SER A 41 13.34 15.50 9.94
N LEU A 42 12.01 15.64 9.93
CA LEU A 42 11.31 16.73 9.26
C LEU A 42 10.66 17.60 10.32
N PRO A 43 10.92 18.93 10.33
CA PRO A 43 10.26 19.85 11.25
C PRO A 43 8.74 19.68 11.19
N MET A 44 8.09 19.69 12.34
CA MET A 44 6.63 19.54 12.52
C MET A 44 6.04 18.20 12.10
N VAL A 45 6.81 17.29 11.48
CA VAL A 45 6.35 15.97 11.04
C VAL A 45 6.86 14.87 11.96
N GLY A 46 8.14 14.88 12.30
CA GLY A 46 8.76 13.86 13.13
C GLY A 46 9.98 13.20 12.48
N THR A 47 10.37 12.08 13.02
CA THR A 47 11.46 11.26 12.50
C THR A 47 10.93 10.21 11.54
N LEU A 48 11.62 10.03 10.42
CA LEU A 48 11.29 9.08 9.38
C LEU A 48 12.52 8.22 9.05
N ALA A 49 12.29 7.03 8.50
CA ALA A 49 13.32 6.20 7.87
C ALA A 49 12.69 5.42 6.72
N ARG A 50 13.51 4.81 5.86
CA ARG A 50 13.05 3.84 4.86
C ARG A 50 13.88 2.57 4.92
N PHE A 51 13.22 1.45 4.71
CA PHE A 51 13.85 0.14 4.63
C PHE A 51 13.28 -0.67 3.47
N ARG A 52 14.04 -1.65 3.01
CA ARG A 52 13.52 -2.71 2.13
C ARG A 52 13.29 -3.95 2.97
N ASP A 53 12.10 -4.50 2.85
CA ASP A 53 11.78 -5.78 3.45
C ASP A 53 12.53 -6.94 2.75
N PRO A 54 12.46 -8.17 3.25
CA PRO A 54 13.12 -9.33 2.62
C PRO A 54 12.65 -9.60 1.18
N SER A 55 11.50 -9.12 0.76
CA SER A 55 11.00 -9.20 -0.63
C SER A 55 11.56 -8.09 -1.53
N GLY A 56 12.31 -7.12 -0.97
CA GLY A 56 12.85 -5.98 -1.70
C GLY A 56 11.89 -4.78 -1.83
N THR A 57 10.70 -4.86 -1.25
CA THR A 57 9.70 -3.78 -1.26
C THR A 57 10.06 -2.69 -0.26
N VAL A 58 9.93 -1.42 -0.68
CA VAL A 58 10.28 -0.26 0.17
C VAL A 58 9.11 0.13 1.05
N TRP A 59 9.41 0.27 2.33
CA TRP A 59 8.52 0.75 3.38
C TRP A 59 9.15 1.93 4.11
N GLY A 60 8.32 2.77 4.72
CA GLY A 60 8.74 3.83 5.61
C GLY A 60 8.41 3.52 7.07
N LEU A 61 9.20 4.08 7.97
CA LEU A 61 8.90 4.21 9.40
C LEU A 61 8.69 5.68 9.73
N THR A 62 7.79 5.98 10.65
CA THR A 62 7.55 7.37 11.07
C THR A 62 7.09 7.48 12.51
N THR A 63 7.50 8.55 13.19
CA THR A 63 6.88 9.00 14.45
C THR A 63 5.74 9.99 14.21
N ALA A 64 5.47 10.37 12.95
CA ALA A 64 4.38 11.30 12.62
C ALA A 64 3.03 10.77 13.07
N GLN A 65 2.20 11.63 13.62
CA GLN A 65 0.81 11.30 13.88
C GLN A 65 0.00 11.41 12.58
N PRO A 66 -1.01 10.56 12.39
CA PRO A 66 -1.91 10.67 11.25
C PRO A 66 -2.56 12.07 11.21
N LEU A 67 -2.68 12.65 10.01
CA LEU A 67 -3.33 13.95 9.79
C LEU A 67 -4.86 13.88 9.82
N GLY A 68 -5.44 12.88 10.45
CA GLY A 68 -6.88 12.72 10.56
C GLY A 68 -7.25 11.45 11.31
N THR A 69 -8.56 11.19 11.42
CA THR A 69 -9.04 9.92 11.95
C THR A 69 -8.66 8.81 10.97
N PRO A 70 -7.87 7.81 11.39
CA PRO A 70 -7.58 6.68 10.52
C PRO A 70 -8.89 6.08 10.00
N PRO A 71 -8.98 5.76 8.71
CA PRO A 71 -10.15 5.04 8.23
C PRO A 71 -10.27 3.70 8.96
N PRO A 72 -11.48 3.19 9.19
CA PRO A 72 -11.63 1.82 9.65
C PRO A 72 -10.89 0.90 8.66
N VAL A 73 -10.20 -0.11 9.18
CA VAL A 73 -9.52 -1.10 8.35
C VAL A 73 -10.57 -1.74 7.43
N ALA A 74 -10.52 -1.39 6.16
CA ALA A 74 -11.30 -2.10 5.16
C ALA A 74 -10.50 -3.33 4.77
N MET A 75 -10.92 -4.49 5.26
CA MET A 75 -10.45 -5.75 4.69
C MET A 75 -10.76 -5.73 3.20
N PRO A 76 -9.82 -6.07 2.32
CA PRO A 76 -10.01 -5.93 0.88
C PRO A 76 -11.17 -6.75 0.33
N PHE A 77 -11.75 -7.66 1.11
CA PHE A 77 -12.75 -8.62 0.64
C PHE A 77 -13.94 -8.72 1.60
N GLY A 78 -14.87 -7.79 1.48
CA GLY A 78 -16.27 -8.14 1.49
C GLY A 78 -17.02 -8.28 2.82
N THR A 79 -16.46 -8.12 4.02
CA THR A 79 -17.26 -8.30 5.25
C THR A 79 -17.36 -7.06 6.14
N ASN A 80 -16.66 -6.00 5.81
CA ASN A 80 -16.59 -4.78 6.60
C ASN A 80 -17.40 -3.64 5.98
N PRO A 81 -17.70 -2.60 6.76
CA PRO A 81 -18.45 -1.48 6.22
C PRO A 81 -17.79 -0.94 4.96
N LYS A 82 -18.60 -0.72 3.94
CA LYS A 82 -18.19 -0.13 2.67
C LYS A 82 -17.33 1.11 2.92
N PRO A 83 -16.13 1.21 2.34
CA PRO A 83 -15.32 2.41 2.46
C PRO A 83 -16.08 3.64 1.97
N ARG A 84 -15.75 4.80 2.52
CA ARG A 84 -16.29 6.05 1.99
C ARG A 84 -15.73 6.31 0.60
N ALA A 85 -16.59 6.73 -0.33
CA ALA A 85 -16.16 7.06 -1.68
C ALA A 85 -15.02 8.08 -1.71
N ASN A 86 -14.11 7.91 -2.67
CA ASN A 86 -12.93 8.75 -2.89
C ASN A 86 -11.92 8.74 -1.72
N THR A 87 -11.87 7.64 -0.95
CA THR A 87 -10.85 7.46 0.10
C THR A 87 -9.91 6.32 -0.24
N LEU A 88 -8.66 6.41 0.24
CA LEU A 88 -7.74 5.28 0.23
C LEU A 88 -8.33 4.16 1.09
N CYS A 89 -8.39 2.96 0.56
CA CYS A 89 -9.06 1.83 1.21
C CYS A 89 -8.20 0.57 1.31
N SER A 90 -7.18 0.42 0.50
CA SER A 90 -6.34 -0.78 0.49
C SER A 90 -4.95 -0.48 -0.07
N LEU A 91 -4.00 -1.34 0.30
CA LEU A 91 -2.67 -1.41 -0.29
C LEU A 91 -2.44 -2.78 -0.91
N GLU A 92 -1.85 -2.82 -2.07
CA GLU A 92 -1.31 -4.03 -2.67
C GLU A 92 0.21 -3.94 -2.64
N MET A 93 0.85 -4.84 -1.91
CA MET A 93 2.28 -4.83 -1.67
C MET A 93 2.89 -6.10 -2.27
N TYR A 94 3.91 -5.93 -3.10
CA TYR A 94 4.61 -7.09 -3.64
C TYR A 94 5.37 -7.84 -2.53
N ALA A 95 5.18 -9.15 -2.52
CA ALA A 95 5.98 -10.08 -1.74
C ALA A 95 6.13 -11.39 -2.53
N ALA A 96 7.36 -11.85 -2.72
CA ALA A 96 7.62 -13.12 -3.43
C ALA A 96 6.97 -14.32 -2.72
N ASP A 97 6.85 -14.24 -1.40
CA ASP A 97 6.12 -15.18 -0.53
C ASP A 97 5.25 -14.35 0.44
N GLY A 98 3.94 -14.34 0.19
CA GLY A 98 2.97 -13.58 1.00
C GLY A 98 2.86 -14.09 2.44
N ASP A 99 2.99 -15.41 2.67
CA ASP A 99 2.97 -15.99 4.02
C ASP A 99 4.21 -15.59 4.81
N ALA A 100 5.38 -15.59 4.17
CA ALA A 100 6.60 -15.10 4.80
C ALA A 100 6.51 -13.62 5.14
N ALA A 101 5.96 -12.80 4.24
CA ALA A 101 5.70 -11.38 4.50
C ALA A 101 4.71 -11.20 5.66
N GLY A 102 3.60 -11.94 5.67
CA GLY A 102 2.63 -11.90 6.77
C GLY A 102 3.26 -12.22 8.13
N ARG A 103 4.08 -13.26 8.21
CA ARG A 103 4.83 -13.59 9.44
C ARG A 103 5.79 -12.47 9.84
N TYR A 104 6.56 -11.94 8.89
CA TYR A 104 7.51 -10.87 9.12
C TYR A 104 6.85 -9.61 9.69
N PHE A 105 5.78 -9.12 9.07
CA PHE A 105 5.06 -7.94 9.55
C PHE A 105 4.27 -8.22 10.84
N GLY A 106 3.80 -9.46 11.05
CA GLY A 106 3.19 -9.91 12.30
C GLY A 106 4.18 -9.86 13.46
N GLU A 107 5.40 -10.35 13.28
CA GLU A 107 6.46 -10.35 14.31
C GLU A 107 6.92 -8.93 14.68
N HIS A 108 7.10 -8.06 13.68
CA HIS A 108 7.67 -6.74 13.93
C HIS A 108 6.66 -5.67 14.31
N PHE A 109 5.43 -5.77 13.82
CA PHE A 109 4.40 -4.73 14.01
C PHE A 109 3.09 -5.26 14.63
N GLY A 110 2.97 -6.55 14.86
CA GLY A 110 1.76 -7.17 15.41
C GLY A 110 0.60 -7.24 14.42
N TRP A 111 0.88 -7.17 13.12
CA TRP A 111 -0.18 -7.23 12.10
C TRP A 111 -0.77 -8.63 11.99
N GLY A 112 -2.09 -8.70 11.82
CA GLY A 112 -2.77 -9.92 11.41
C GLY A 112 -2.47 -10.24 9.95
N ALA A 113 -2.40 -11.54 9.61
CA ALA A 113 -2.27 -12.01 8.23
C ALA A 113 -3.21 -13.19 8.00
N LEU A 114 -3.93 -13.17 6.87
CA LEU A 114 -4.88 -14.20 6.49
C LEU A 114 -4.72 -14.54 5.01
N PRO A 115 -4.37 -15.79 4.66
CA PRO A 115 -4.45 -16.25 3.27
C PRO A 115 -5.89 -16.12 2.75
N THR A 116 -6.08 -15.42 1.63
CA THR A 116 -7.40 -15.19 1.04
C THR A 116 -7.62 -16.00 -0.23
N MET A 117 -6.60 -16.10 -1.04
CA MET A 117 -6.57 -16.91 -2.26
C MET A 117 -5.12 -17.20 -2.65
N PRO A 118 -4.84 -18.11 -3.58
CA PRO A 118 -3.47 -18.36 -4.03
C PRO A 118 -2.77 -17.04 -4.43
N GLN A 119 -1.55 -16.85 -3.95
CA GLN A 119 -0.71 -15.67 -4.17
C GLN A 119 -1.16 -14.37 -3.48
N PHE A 120 -2.23 -14.41 -2.67
CA PHE A 120 -2.73 -13.24 -1.93
C PHE A 120 -2.86 -13.57 -0.45
N VAL A 121 -2.21 -12.77 0.39
CA VAL A 121 -2.31 -12.83 1.85
C VAL A 121 -2.76 -11.46 2.34
N ALA A 122 -3.98 -11.38 2.87
CA ALA A 122 -4.47 -10.14 3.45
C ALA A 122 -3.69 -9.80 4.71
N PHE A 123 -3.38 -8.53 4.93
CA PHE A 123 -2.80 -8.04 6.17
C PHE A 123 -3.69 -6.98 6.83
N ASP A 124 -3.75 -7.05 8.15
CA ASP A 124 -4.51 -6.13 8.99
C ASP A 124 -3.59 -5.49 10.05
N PRO A 125 -3.30 -4.19 9.93
CA PRO A 125 -2.49 -3.48 10.92
C PRO A 125 -3.26 -3.17 12.23
N GLY A 126 -4.52 -3.55 12.35
CA GLY A 126 -5.39 -3.23 13.48
C GLY A 126 -5.88 -1.78 13.51
N ALA A 127 -5.22 -0.88 12.82
CA ALA A 127 -5.61 0.51 12.62
C ALA A 127 -4.98 1.07 11.34
N GLY A 128 -5.64 2.01 10.67
CA GLY A 128 -5.15 2.57 9.40
C GLY A 128 -5.60 1.74 8.20
N ILE A 129 -4.76 1.66 7.18
CA ILE A 129 -5.09 1.01 5.91
C ILE A 129 -4.45 -0.38 5.88
N GLY A 130 -5.28 -1.40 5.77
CA GLY A 130 -4.86 -2.77 5.48
C GLY A 130 -4.64 -3.00 3.98
N GLY A 131 -4.39 -4.25 3.63
CA GLY A 131 -4.15 -4.57 2.22
C GLY A 131 -3.84 -6.04 2.00
N VAL A 132 -3.13 -6.31 0.92
CA VAL A 132 -2.69 -7.64 0.56
C VAL A 132 -1.20 -7.66 0.22
N PHE A 133 -0.52 -8.72 0.62
CA PHE A 133 0.73 -9.15 0.01
C PHE A 133 0.40 -10.02 -1.19
N GLN A 134 1.02 -9.75 -2.33
CA GLN A 134 0.75 -10.48 -3.55
C GLN A 134 2.04 -10.75 -4.34
N SER A 135 2.08 -11.86 -5.07
CA SER A 135 3.25 -12.35 -5.81
C SER A 135 3.01 -12.51 -7.31
N HIS A 136 1.97 -11.90 -7.87
CA HIS A 136 1.68 -12.01 -9.31
C HIS A 136 2.67 -11.24 -10.19
N THR A 137 2.71 -11.58 -11.46
CA THR A 137 3.56 -10.94 -12.47
C THR A 137 2.69 -10.18 -13.50
N PRO A 138 3.04 -8.93 -13.88
CA PRO A 138 4.23 -8.17 -13.46
C PRO A 138 4.09 -7.65 -12.03
N ALA A 139 5.14 -7.81 -11.24
CA ALA A 139 5.18 -7.30 -9.88
C ALA A 139 5.26 -5.78 -9.89
N LEU A 140 4.25 -5.12 -9.35
CA LEU A 140 4.32 -3.71 -8.98
C LEU A 140 4.70 -3.66 -7.50
N PRO A 141 5.76 -2.93 -7.10
CA PRO A 141 6.24 -2.96 -5.72
C PRO A 141 5.18 -2.55 -4.70
N ALA A 142 4.36 -1.58 -5.03
CA ALA A 142 3.24 -1.13 -4.19
C ALA A 142 2.20 -0.39 -5.02
N VAL A 143 0.93 -0.67 -4.77
CA VAL A 143 -0.22 0.05 -5.35
C VAL A 143 -1.18 0.42 -4.22
N ALA A 144 -1.54 1.71 -4.16
CA ALA A 144 -2.60 2.18 -3.28
C ALA A 144 -3.93 2.17 -4.04
N TYR A 145 -5.00 1.75 -3.37
CA TYR A 145 -6.33 1.71 -3.96
C TYR A 145 -7.23 2.77 -3.37
N VAL A 146 -8.00 3.40 -4.24
CA VAL A 146 -9.07 4.33 -3.88
C VAL A 146 -10.41 3.63 -4.10
N TRP A 147 -11.29 3.69 -3.10
CA TRP A 147 -12.67 3.24 -3.24
C TRP A 147 -13.46 4.26 -4.04
N VAL A 148 -14.18 3.80 -5.06
CA VAL A 148 -15.07 4.63 -5.88
C VAL A 148 -16.43 3.96 -6.07
N GLU A 149 -17.47 4.75 -6.33
CA GLU A 149 -18.82 4.21 -6.55
C GLU A 149 -18.97 3.56 -7.94
N ASP A 150 -18.18 4.02 -8.92
CA ASP A 150 -18.19 3.53 -10.31
C ASP A 150 -16.77 3.61 -10.87
N VAL A 151 -16.15 2.45 -11.03
CA VAL A 151 -14.77 2.32 -11.55
C VAL A 151 -14.69 2.77 -13.01
N HIS A 152 -15.70 2.44 -13.84
CA HIS A 152 -15.69 2.79 -15.26
C HIS A 152 -15.82 4.31 -15.46
N ALA A 153 -16.79 4.94 -14.79
CA ALA A 153 -16.98 6.39 -14.87
C ALA A 153 -15.76 7.14 -14.32
N THR A 154 -15.17 6.65 -13.22
CA THR A 154 -13.98 7.27 -12.63
C THR A 154 -12.79 7.19 -13.57
N LEU A 155 -12.55 6.03 -14.21
CA LEU A 155 -11.47 5.90 -15.20
C LEU A 155 -11.66 6.82 -16.41
N ALA A 156 -12.89 6.96 -16.90
CA ALA A 156 -13.19 7.90 -17.99
C ALA A 156 -12.90 9.36 -17.60
N ALA A 157 -13.26 9.75 -16.37
CA ALA A 157 -12.97 11.09 -15.85
C ALA A 157 -11.45 11.34 -15.68
N ILE A 158 -10.71 10.32 -15.25
CA ILE A 158 -9.24 10.37 -15.13
C ILE A 158 -8.60 10.57 -16.51
N GLU A 159 -9.03 9.81 -17.53
CA GLU A 159 -8.53 9.98 -18.91
C GLU A 159 -8.82 11.39 -19.45
N ALA A 160 -10.01 11.89 -19.22
CA ALA A 160 -10.39 13.26 -19.60
C ALA A 160 -9.54 14.34 -18.90
N SER A 161 -8.96 14.02 -17.75
CA SER A 161 -8.10 14.92 -16.95
C SER A 161 -6.60 14.71 -17.19
N GLY A 162 -6.22 13.93 -18.21
CA GLY A 162 -4.81 13.73 -18.61
C GLY A 162 -4.10 12.56 -17.92
N GLY A 163 -4.80 11.74 -17.18
CA GLY A 163 -4.31 10.43 -16.72
C GLY A 163 -4.45 9.38 -17.83
N ALA A 164 -3.94 8.19 -17.58
CA ALA A 164 -4.00 7.07 -18.53
C ALA A 164 -4.54 5.82 -17.86
N LYS A 165 -5.62 5.26 -18.39
CA LYS A 165 -6.13 3.96 -17.98
C LYS A 165 -5.16 2.84 -18.35
N LEU A 166 -4.92 1.91 -17.43
CA LEU A 166 -4.08 0.74 -17.62
C LEU A 166 -4.93 -0.52 -17.81
N GLY A 167 -5.34 -0.77 -19.05
CA GLY A 167 -6.19 -1.90 -19.40
C GLY A 167 -7.68 -1.67 -19.10
N ALA A 168 -8.49 -2.69 -19.39
CA ALA A 168 -9.91 -2.69 -19.06
C ALA A 168 -10.11 -2.96 -17.56
N PRO A 169 -11.16 -2.39 -16.93
CA PRO A 169 -11.55 -2.79 -15.59
C PRO A 169 -11.87 -4.27 -15.52
N MET A 170 -11.53 -4.88 -14.40
CA MET A 170 -11.73 -6.31 -14.14
C MET A 170 -12.78 -6.50 -13.05
N ALA A 171 -13.92 -7.04 -13.41
CA ALA A 171 -14.93 -7.41 -12.43
C ALA A 171 -14.59 -8.79 -11.83
N MET A 172 -14.58 -8.89 -10.51
CA MET A 172 -14.52 -10.14 -9.77
C MET A 172 -15.91 -10.42 -9.19
N PRO A 173 -16.68 -11.36 -9.74
CA PRO A 173 -18.05 -11.61 -9.34
C PRO A 173 -18.20 -11.87 -7.84
N GLY A 174 -19.12 -11.17 -7.20
CA GLY A 174 -19.36 -11.27 -5.75
C GLY A 174 -18.34 -10.57 -4.85
N MET A 175 -17.37 -9.87 -5.43
CA MET A 175 -16.33 -9.15 -4.69
C MET A 175 -16.31 -7.66 -5.04
N ALA A 176 -15.74 -7.29 -6.19
CA ALA A 176 -15.55 -5.90 -6.57
C ALA A 176 -15.15 -5.79 -8.04
N THR A 177 -15.21 -4.58 -8.57
CA THR A 177 -14.58 -4.20 -9.84
C THR A 177 -13.27 -3.48 -9.54
N PHE A 178 -12.21 -3.84 -10.24
CA PHE A 178 -10.88 -3.27 -10.12
C PHE A 178 -10.49 -2.55 -11.40
N GLY A 179 -9.77 -1.44 -11.27
CA GLY A 179 -9.19 -0.74 -12.40
C GLY A 179 -7.88 -0.08 -12.01
N TYR A 180 -7.02 0.18 -12.98
CA TYR A 180 -5.73 0.81 -12.76
C TYR A 180 -5.54 2.00 -13.68
N PHE A 181 -4.87 3.02 -13.20
CA PHE A 181 -4.49 4.17 -13.99
C PHE A 181 -3.13 4.70 -13.60
N LYS A 182 -2.53 5.43 -14.53
CA LYS A 182 -1.40 6.32 -14.23
C LYS A 182 -1.89 7.76 -14.15
N ASP A 183 -1.47 8.44 -13.11
CA ASP A 183 -1.65 9.88 -13.03
C ASP A 183 -0.71 10.62 -14.03
N PRO A 184 -0.87 11.94 -14.25
CA PRO A 184 0.02 12.69 -15.13
C PRO A 184 1.49 12.69 -14.73
N SER A 185 1.83 12.33 -13.48
CA SER A 185 3.23 12.17 -13.01
C SER A 185 3.78 10.76 -13.26
N GLY A 186 2.95 9.82 -13.72
CA GLY A 186 3.32 8.45 -14.03
C GLY A 186 3.15 7.46 -12.86
N THR A 187 2.57 7.89 -11.73
CA THR A 187 2.29 7.00 -10.60
C THR A 187 1.09 6.12 -10.90
N THR A 188 1.24 4.81 -10.66
CA THR A 188 0.14 3.85 -10.77
C THR A 188 -0.68 3.84 -9.50
N THR A 189 -2.01 3.94 -9.66
CA THR A 189 -3.00 3.86 -8.58
C THR A 189 -4.09 2.89 -8.99
N GLY A 190 -4.60 2.12 -8.04
CA GLY A 190 -5.74 1.24 -8.21
C GLY A 190 -7.05 1.91 -7.84
N LEU A 191 -8.11 1.52 -8.51
CA LEU A 191 -9.49 1.81 -8.14
C LEU A 191 -10.16 0.49 -7.75
N ILE A 192 -11.04 0.55 -6.77
CA ILE A 192 -11.89 -0.56 -6.37
C ILE A 192 -13.30 -0.03 -6.10
N GLY A 193 -14.32 -0.75 -6.56
CA GLY A 193 -15.71 -0.37 -6.40
C GLY A 193 -16.66 -1.55 -6.62
N PRO A 194 -17.98 -1.34 -6.50
CA PRO A 194 -18.98 -2.36 -6.75
C PRO A 194 -18.92 -2.89 -8.18
#